data_e40464111fef310834eb07c74f8dc79a
#
_entry.id   e40464111fef310834eb07c74f8dc79a
#
_cell.length_a   1.000
_cell.length_b   1.000
_cell.length_c   1.000
_cell.angle_alpha   90.00
_cell.angle_beta   90.00
_cell.angle_gamma   90.00
#
_symmetry.space_group_name_H-M   'P 1'
#
loop_
_entity.id
_entity.type
_entity.pdbx_description
1 polymer ?
#
loop_
_entity_poly.entity_id
_entity_poly.type
_entity_poly.pdbx_seq_one_letter_code
_entity_poly.pdbx_strand_id
1 'polypeptide(L)'
;MNAVISGDIVSSTALNELELELLRKNVLQLIDTFTGDPSAQTGDIPFYGHLIKGDYIECYLKEPKDSLRVALIIKTLVKMMVLEKSPDNALEKKRLLFKKYGVRLAIGIGSMRTVDTEQGILDGEAIYLSGRKIDDQRSSNKEKVVIKNTLFFETTENKLKEQGSVLVDLLDVLLTNATARQCEVLHYKLLGFTESDIAQKLEVNQAAVNQHSTAVGWNSIEHTLKYYEQLEF
;
A
#
# COMPACT_ATOMS: atom_id res chain seq x y z
N MET A 1 -21.16 0.42 -2.09
CA MET A 1 -20.21 0.93 -1.06
C MET A 1 -19.02 1.58 -1.76
N ASN A 2 -18.18 2.30 -1.00
CA ASN A 2 -16.93 2.88 -1.49
C ASN A 2 -15.77 2.35 -0.65
N ALA A 3 -14.53 2.62 -1.05
CA ALA A 3 -13.36 2.29 -0.25
C ALA A 3 -12.56 3.55 0.09
N VAL A 4 -11.97 3.56 1.28
CA VAL A 4 -10.93 4.51 1.66
C VAL A 4 -9.72 3.73 2.17
N ILE A 5 -8.54 4.06 1.68
CA ILE A 5 -7.27 3.53 2.18
C ILE A 5 -6.61 4.63 3.00
N SER A 6 -6.46 4.39 4.29
CA SER A 6 -5.70 5.26 5.18
C SER A 6 -4.39 4.58 5.57
N GLY A 7 -3.30 5.35 5.72
CA GLY A 7 -2.04 4.75 6.10
C GLY A 7 -0.99 5.72 6.61
N ASP A 8 -0.04 5.20 7.38
CA ASP A 8 1.10 5.94 7.89
C ASP A 8 2.43 5.23 7.61
N ILE A 9 3.46 6.00 7.32
CA ILE A 9 4.81 5.48 7.06
C ILE A 9 5.44 5.00 8.36
N VAL A 10 5.80 3.72 8.41
CA VAL A 10 6.46 3.11 9.58
C VAL A 10 7.83 3.71 9.79
N SER A 11 8.08 4.26 10.98
CA SER A 11 9.38 4.87 11.32
C SER A 11 9.81 5.99 10.37
N SER A 12 8.90 6.82 9.87
CA SER A 12 9.18 7.96 8.97
C SER A 12 10.29 8.86 9.51
N THR A 13 10.39 9.02 10.84
CA THR A 13 11.46 9.78 11.52
C THR A 13 12.85 9.17 11.39
N ALA A 14 13.00 7.98 10.82
CA ALA A 14 14.30 7.36 10.54
C ALA A 14 14.84 7.67 9.14
N LEU A 15 14.02 8.28 8.29
CA LEU A 15 14.42 8.76 6.97
C LEU A 15 15.12 10.09 7.09
N ASN A 16 16.21 10.29 6.33
CA ASN A 16 16.81 11.61 6.18
C ASN A 16 15.94 12.49 5.26
N GLU A 17 16.29 13.76 5.12
CA GLU A 17 15.49 14.74 4.37
C GLU A 17 15.35 14.33 2.88
N LEU A 18 16.44 13.87 2.25
CA LEU A 18 16.43 13.44 0.85
C LEU A 18 15.60 12.17 0.63
N GLU A 19 15.70 11.22 1.54
CA GLU A 19 14.92 9.97 1.50
C GLU A 19 13.42 10.26 1.69
N LEU A 20 13.09 11.18 2.60
CA LEU A 20 11.70 11.58 2.84
C LEU A 20 11.13 12.36 1.65
N GLU A 21 11.91 13.24 1.04
CA GLU A 21 11.52 13.97 -0.17
C GLU A 21 11.30 13.01 -1.35
N LEU A 22 12.21 12.04 -1.55
CA LEU A 22 12.06 11.01 -2.58
C LEU A 22 10.78 10.17 -2.36
N LEU A 23 10.53 9.76 -1.12
CA LEU A 23 9.31 9.02 -0.77
C LEU A 23 8.06 9.82 -1.11
N ARG A 24 7.99 11.07 -0.69
CA ARG A 24 6.87 11.96 -0.98
C ARG A 24 6.65 12.15 -2.46
N LYS A 25 7.73 12.41 -3.21
CA LYS A 25 7.69 12.54 -4.66
C LYS A 25 7.12 11.28 -5.32
N ASN A 26 7.60 10.09 -4.93
CA ASN A 26 7.13 8.83 -5.51
C ASN A 26 5.65 8.57 -5.19
N VAL A 27 5.20 8.86 -3.96
CA VAL A 27 3.79 8.71 -3.58
C VAL A 27 2.90 9.69 -4.35
N LEU A 28 3.31 10.95 -4.49
CA LEU A 28 2.55 11.94 -5.25
C LEU A 28 2.50 11.57 -6.74
N GLN A 29 3.61 11.13 -7.33
CA GLN A 29 3.61 10.64 -8.72
C GLN A 29 2.70 9.44 -8.93
N LEU A 30 2.63 8.52 -7.95
CA LEU A 30 1.69 7.40 -8.02
C LEU A 30 0.24 7.90 -7.99
N ILE A 31 -0.08 8.84 -7.10
CA ILE A 31 -1.40 9.45 -7.00
C ILE A 31 -1.76 10.13 -8.34
N ASP A 32 -0.85 10.91 -8.92
CA ASP A 32 -1.06 11.58 -10.21
C ASP A 32 -1.27 10.58 -11.35
N THR A 33 -0.57 9.44 -11.33
CA THR A 33 -0.74 8.36 -12.34
C THR A 33 -2.15 7.78 -12.33
N PHE A 34 -2.77 7.64 -11.15
CA PHE A 34 -4.14 7.16 -11.05
C PHE A 34 -5.20 8.21 -11.41
N THR A 35 -4.89 9.50 -11.22
CA THR A 35 -5.87 10.59 -11.44
C THR A 35 -5.80 11.20 -12.85
N GLY A 36 -4.71 11.04 -13.58
CA GLY A 36 -4.41 11.87 -14.75
C GLY A 36 -4.20 11.18 -16.08
N ASP A 37 -4.04 9.85 -16.16
CA ASP A 37 -3.69 9.19 -17.41
C ASP A 37 -4.65 8.06 -17.80
N PRO A 38 -5.60 8.31 -18.74
CA PRO A 38 -6.48 7.27 -19.28
C PRO A 38 -5.72 6.15 -20.01
N SER A 39 -4.46 6.35 -20.36
CA SER A 39 -3.60 5.34 -21.01
C SER A 39 -2.79 4.52 -20.00
N ALA A 40 -2.85 4.82 -18.70
CA ALA A 40 -2.21 4.01 -17.68
C ALA A 40 -2.77 2.59 -17.72
N GLN A 41 -1.89 1.60 -17.74
CA GLN A 41 -2.26 0.18 -17.79
C GLN A 41 -3.10 -0.28 -16.58
N THR A 42 -3.28 0.58 -15.58
CA THR A 42 -4.11 0.37 -14.37
C THR A 42 -5.62 0.44 -14.64
N GLY A 43 -6.07 0.81 -15.88
CA GLY A 43 -7.48 1.04 -16.19
C GLY A 43 -8.01 2.32 -15.53
N ASP A 44 -9.25 2.71 -15.89
CA ASP A 44 -9.96 3.82 -15.25
C ASP A 44 -10.37 3.45 -13.81
N ILE A 45 -9.44 3.51 -12.87
CA ILE A 45 -9.77 3.41 -11.45
C ILE A 45 -10.16 4.80 -11.00
N PRO A 46 -11.44 5.08 -10.69
CA PRO A 46 -11.87 6.37 -10.15
C PRO A 46 -11.26 6.55 -8.76
N PHE A 47 -10.16 7.26 -8.71
CA PHE A 47 -9.27 7.39 -7.56
C PHE A 47 -9.08 8.87 -7.21
N TYR A 48 -9.04 9.14 -5.92
CA TYR A 48 -8.56 10.40 -5.36
C TYR A 48 -7.63 10.10 -4.20
N GLY A 49 -6.50 10.78 -4.12
CA GLY A 49 -5.56 10.56 -3.03
C GLY A 49 -4.76 11.80 -2.70
N HIS A 50 -4.30 11.87 -1.46
CA HIS A 50 -3.40 12.92 -0.99
C HIS A 50 -2.49 12.45 0.13
N LEU A 51 -1.40 13.18 0.32
CA LEU A 51 -0.43 12.96 1.37
C LEU A 51 -0.59 14.04 2.43
N ILE A 52 -1.04 13.65 3.64
CA ILE A 52 -1.30 14.55 4.76
C ILE A 52 -0.05 14.60 5.65
N LYS A 53 0.37 15.81 6.07
CA LYS A 53 1.52 16.04 6.95
C LYS A 53 2.82 15.35 6.53
N GLY A 54 2.86 14.86 5.28
CA GLY A 54 4.05 14.29 4.65
C GLY A 54 4.37 12.84 4.95
N ASP A 55 3.59 12.14 5.79
CA ASP A 55 3.76 10.72 6.11
C ASP A 55 2.45 9.94 6.30
N TYR A 56 1.31 10.60 6.14
CA TYR A 56 -0.01 9.97 6.19
C TYR A 56 -0.65 10.01 4.81
N ILE A 57 -1.00 8.84 4.30
CA ILE A 57 -1.60 8.64 2.97
C ILE A 57 -3.10 8.43 3.18
N GLU A 58 -3.91 9.11 2.37
CA GLU A 58 -5.35 8.90 2.33
C GLU A 58 -5.80 8.84 0.88
N CYS A 59 -6.52 7.78 0.51
CA CYS A 59 -6.98 7.53 -0.83
C CYS A 59 -8.45 7.10 -0.83
N TYR A 60 -9.26 7.72 -1.66
CA TYR A 60 -10.65 7.35 -1.91
C TYR A 60 -10.75 6.60 -3.24
N LEU A 61 -11.53 5.52 -3.26
CA LEU A 61 -11.89 4.74 -4.44
C LEU A 61 -13.41 4.59 -4.51
N LYS A 62 -13.96 4.91 -5.67
CA LYS A 62 -15.37 4.73 -5.94
C LYS A 62 -15.77 3.24 -5.93
N GLU A 63 -14.91 2.39 -6.51
CA GLU A 63 -15.13 0.95 -6.63
C GLU A 63 -14.31 0.20 -5.56
N PRO A 64 -14.95 -0.42 -4.55
CA PRO A 64 -14.25 -1.15 -3.49
C PRO A 64 -13.36 -2.28 -3.99
N LYS A 65 -13.74 -2.93 -5.08
CA LYS A 65 -13.00 -4.06 -5.67
C LYS A 65 -11.54 -3.74 -6.03
N ASP A 66 -11.23 -2.47 -6.30
CA ASP A 66 -9.88 -2.04 -6.69
C ASP A 66 -8.99 -1.72 -5.47
N SER A 67 -9.58 -1.60 -4.28
CA SER A 67 -8.89 -1.08 -3.09
C SER A 67 -7.73 -1.96 -2.63
N LEU A 68 -7.84 -3.28 -2.72
CA LEU A 68 -6.75 -4.18 -2.34
C LEU A 68 -5.56 -4.02 -3.29
N ARG A 69 -5.78 -3.97 -4.61
CA ARG A 69 -4.73 -3.76 -5.61
C ARG A 69 -3.99 -2.44 -5.36
N VAL A 70 -4.74 -1.34 -5.15
CA VAL A 70 -4.17 -0.02 -4.87
C VAL A 70 -3.37 -0.02 -3.56
N ALA A 71 -3.90 -0.63 -2.50
CA ALA A 71 -3.18 -0.78 -1.23
C ALA A 71 -1.84 -1.53 -1.41
N LEU A 72 -1.82 -2.61 -2.19
CA LEU A 72 -0.58 -3.35 -2.48
C LEU A 72 0.40 -2.54 -3.33
N ILE A 73 -0.08 -1.75 -4.30
CA ILE A 73 0.75 -0.85 -5.10
C ILE A 73 1.43 0.19 -4.20
N ILE A 74 0.67 0.84 -3.30
CA ILE A 74 1.22 1.79 -2.33
C ILE A 74 2.26 1.11 -1.41
N LYS A 75 1.92 -0.06 -0.88
CA LYS A 75 2.81 -0.79 0.04
C LYS A 75 4.13 -1.20 -0.63
N THR A 76 4.06 -1.70 -1.85
CA THR A 76 5.25 -2.09 -2.62
C THR A 76 6.09 -0.89 -3.04
N LEU A 77 5.47 0.24 -3.42
CA LEU A 77 6.17 1.49 -3.71
C LEU A 77 7.04 1.95 -2.53
N VAL A 78 6.48 1.94 -1.32
CA VAL A 78 7.22 2.34 -0.13
C VAL A 78 8.32 1.33 0.22
N LYS A 79 8.03 0.02 0.13
CA LYS A 79 8.99 -1.04 0.49
C LYS A 79 10.12 -1.24 -0.52
N MET A 80 9.97 -0.83 -1.76
CA MET A 80 11.05 -0.93 -2.75
C MET A 80 12.15 0.12 -2.54
N MET A 81 11.94 1.12 -1.67
CA MET A 81 12.97 2.11 -1.37
C MET A 81 14.19 1.47 -0.75
N VAL A 82 15.36 1.80 -1.31
CA VAL A 82 16.65 1.38 -0.79
C VAL A 82 17.18 2.47 0.14
N LEU A 83 17.42 2.11 1.39
CA LEU A 83 18.02 3.00 2.39
C LEU A 83 19.46 2.60 2.66
N GLU A 84 20.34 3.57 2.77
CA GLU A 84 21.69 3.35 3.22
C GLU A 84 21.72 2.91 4.70
N LYS A 85 22.80 2.24 5.10
CA LYS A 85 23.01 1.90 6.51
C LYS A 85 23.37 3.14 7.31
N SER A 86 22.80 3.27 8.51
CA SER A 86 23.19 4.30 9.46
C SER A 86 24.31 3.80 10.37
N PRO A 87 25.33 4.61 10.65
CA PRO A 87 26.33 4.29 11.69
C PRO A 87 25.75 4.36 13.12
N ASP A 88 24.66 5.08 13.33
CA ASP A 88 23.93 5.11 14.59
C ASP A 88 23.05 3.87 14.76
N ASN A 89 23.35 3.05 15.75
CA ASN A 89 22.62 1.79 16.02
C ASN A 89 21.13 2.01 16.37
N ALA A 90 20.77 3.10 17.03
CA ALA A 90 19.37 3.39 17.37
C ALA A 90 18.58 3.77 16.11
N LEU A 91 19.17 4.58 15.26
CA LEU A 91 18.60 4.97 13.97
C LEU A 91 18.51 3.78 13.05
N GLU A 92 19.57 2.93 12.97
CA GLU A 92 19.54 1.72 12.12
C GLU A 92 18.43 0.75 12.51
N LYS A 93 18.15 0.56 13.80
CA LYS A 93 17.00 -0.25 14.25
C LYS A 93 15.68 0.28 13.70
N LYS A 94 15.46 1.60 13.70
CA LYS A 94 14.26 2.21 13.11
C LYS A 94 14.23 2.06 11.57
N ARG A 95 15.39 2.20 10.90
CA ARG A 95 15.52 1.97 9.45
C ARG A 95 15.21 0.52 9.06
N LEU A 96 15.60 -0.44 9.88
CA LEU A 96 15.23 -1.85 9.70
C LEU A 96 13.72 -2.09 9.83
N LEU A 97 13.04 -1.37 10.73
CA LEU A 97 11.56 -1.42 10.80
C LEU A 97 10.92 -0.84 9.53
N PHE A 98 11.42 0.29 9.03
CA PHE A 98 10.97 0.83 7.75
C PHE A 98 11.20 -0.18 6.60
N LYS A 99 12.41 -0.73 6.45
CA LYS A 99 12.73 -1.73 5.41
C LYS A 99 11.82 -2.96 5.48
N LYS A 100 11.48 -3.40 6.70
CA LYS A 100 10.62 -4.57 6.92
C LYS A 100 9.16 -4.28 6.62
N TYR A 101 8.62 -3.17 7.09
CA TYR A 101 7.18 -2.90 7.10
C TYR A 101 6.73 -1.81 6.11
N GLY A 102 7.58 -0.82 5.81
CA GLY A 102 7.31 0.29 4.89
C GLY A 102 6.21 1.22 5.38
N VAL A 103 4.98 0.85 5.12
CA VAL A 103 3.76 1.60 5.45
C VAL A 103 2.72 0.69 6.09
N ARG A 104 1.99 1.20 7.08
CA ARG A 104 0.74 0.59 7.56
C ARG A 104 -0.42 1.13 6.74
N LEU A 105 -1.30 0.26 6.27
CA LEU A 105 -2.46 0.61 5.47
C LEU A 105 -3.70 -0.08 6.04
N ALA A 106 -4.80 0.66 6.11
CA ALA A 106 -6.12 0.11 6.42
C ALA A 106 -7.08 0.44 5.27
N ILE A 107 -7.72 -0.59 4.74
CA ILE A 107 -8.79 -0.49 3.76
C ILE A 107 -10.10 -0.45 4.54
N GLY A 108 -10.83 0.66 4.48
CA GLY A 108 -12.17 0.80 5.03
C GLY A 108 -13.19 0.72 3.91
N ILE A 109 -14.17 -0.16 4.04
CA ILE A 109 -15.29 -0.32 3.09
C ILE A 109 -16.57 0.14 3.77
N GLY A 110 -17.28 1.09 3.16
CA GLY A 110 -18.51 1.64 3.70
C GLY A 110 -19.12 2.70 2.81
N SER A 111 -20.15 3.35 3.31
CA SER A 111 -20.80 4.49 2.65
C SER A 111 -19.98 5.77 2.79
N MET A 112 -20.06 6.64 1.79
CA MET A 112 -19.53 8.00 1.87
C MET A 112 -20.70 9.00 1.86
N ARG A 113 -20.65 9.96 2.78
CA ARG A 113 -21.64 11.05 2.87
C ARG A 113 -21.24 12.22 1.99
N THR A 114 -19.96 12.56 1.97
CA THR A 114 -19.39 13.64 1.19
C THR A 114 -18.11 13.17 0.51
N VAL A 115 -18.01 13.42 -0.78
CA VAL A 115 -16.80 13.23 -1.59
C VAL A 115 -16.65 14.47 -2.46
N ASP A 116 -15.87 15.43 -1.98
CA ASP A 116 -15.49 16.64 -2.69
C ASP A 116 -13.98 16.63 -2.95
N THR A 117 -13.62 16.14 -4.12
CA THR A 117 -12.21 15.99 -4.51
C THR A 117 -11.55 17.31 -4.87
N GLU A 118 -12.32 18.35 -5.22
CA GLU A 118 -11.80 19.68 -5.52
C GLU A 118 -11.37 20.41 -4.24
N GLN A 119 -12.17 20.28 -3.18
CA GLN A 119 -11.86 20.85 -1.87
C GLN A 119 -11.09 19.89 -0.96
N GLY A 120 -10.88 18.65 -1.37
CA GLY A 120 -10.22 17.62 -0.57
C GLY A 120 -11.03 17.18 0.65
N ILE A 121 -12.38 17.27 0.60
CA ILE A 121 -13.25 16.92 1.70
C ILE A 121 -13.81 15.51 1.48
N LEU A 122 -13.42 14.61 2.38
CA LEU A 122 -13.95 13.24 2.44
C LEU A 122 -14.64 13.03 3.80
N ASP A 123 -15.87 12.53 3.79
CA ASP A 123 -16.60 12.22 5.02
C ASP A 123 -17.53 11.03 4.80
N GLY A 124 -17.49 10.07 5.72
CA GLY A 124 -18.34 8.89 5.68
C GLY A 124 -17.76 7.70 6.44
N GLU A 125 -18.48 6.60 6.40
CA GLU A 125 -18.16 5.38 7.15
C GLU A 125 -16.79 4.80 6.74
N ALA A 126 -16.49 4.72 5.43
CA ALA A 126 -15.26 4.13 4.94
C ALA A 126 -14.01 4.85 5.47
N ILE A 127 -14.02 6.21 5.53
CA ILE A 127 -12.90 6.98 6.08
C ILE A 127 -12.77 6.82 7.60
N TYR A 128 -13.89 6.74 8.33
CA TYR A 128 -13.85 6.51 9.78
C TYR A 128 -13.29 5.12 10.11
N LEU A 129 -13.67 4.09 9.35
CA LEU A 129 -13.21 2.73 9.57
C LEU A 129 -11.70 2.61 9.33
N SER A 130 -11.20 3.12 8.20
CA SER A 130 -9.77 3.05 7.86
C SER A 130 -8.92 3.92 8.79
N GLY A 131 -9.33 5.18 9.04
CA GLY A 131 -8.60 6.12 9.89
C GLY A 131 -8.49 5.66 11.34
N ARG A 132 -9.59 5.23 11.97
CA ARG A 132 -9.59 4.69 13.34
C ARG A 132 -8.65 3.49 13.48
N LYS A 133 -8.66 2.60 12.48
CA LYS A 133 -7.77 1.43 12.52
C LYS A 133 -6.29 1.83 12.57
N ILE A 134 -5.89 2.83 11.78
CA ILE A 134 -4.51 3.34 11.81
C ILE A 134 -4.19 4.02 13.14
N ASP A 135 -5.11 4.84 13.67
CA ASP A 135 -4.92 5.53 14.95
C ASP A 135 -4.77 4.56 16.13
N ASP A 136 -5.58 3.50 16.17
CA ASP A 136 -5.49 2.43 17.17
C ASP A 136 -4.13 1.72 17.11
N GLN A 137 -3.63 1.45 15.90
CA GLN A 137 -2.32 0.82 15.71
C GLN A 137 -1.16 1.74 16.10
N ARG A 138 -1.27 3.05 15.86
CA ARG A 138 -0.28 4.06 16.30
C ARG A 138 -0.22 4.17 17.82
N SER A 139 -1.36 4.13 18.48
CA SER A 139 -1.47 4.25 19.94
C SER A 139 -0.93 3.02 20.65
N SER A 140 -1.25 1.83 20.18
CA SER A 140 -0.79 0.55 20.74
C SER A 140 0.73 0.37 20.66
N ASN A 141 1.38 0.95 19.67
CA ASN A 141 2.83 0.82 19.46
C ASN A 141 3.68 1.77 20.34
N LYS A 142 3.08 2.71 21.08
CA LYS A 142 3.84 3.57 22.00
C LYS A 142 4.33 2.82 23.24
N GLU A 143 3.65 1.72 23.62
CA GLU A 143 3.99 0.98 24.84
C GLU A 143 4.89 -0.25 24.59
N LYS A 144 4.81 -0.90 23.40
CA LYS A 144 5.66 -2.05 23.04
C LYS A 144 5.91 -2.05 21.53
N VAL A 145 7.17 -2.02 21.13
CA VAL A 145 7.61 -2.01 19.71
C VAL A 145 7.45 -3.41 19.08
N VAL A 146 6.24 -3.95 19.06
CA VAL A 146 5.94 -5.18 18.32
C VAL A 146 4.86 -4.87 17.29
N ILE A 147 5.29 -4.62 16.05
CA ILE A 147 4.38 -4.49 14.92
C ILE A 147 3.96 -5.91 14.51
N LYS A 148 2.68 -6.23 14.69
CA LYS A 148 2.12 -7.55 14.33
C LYS A 148 1.71 -7.58 12.86
N ASN A 149 0.86 -6.62 12.46
CA ASN A 149 0.33 -6.47 11.11
C ASN A 149 0.49 -5.04 10.63
N THR A 150 0.55 -4.87 9.34
CA THR A 150 0.66 -3.55 8.66
C THR A 150 -0.31 -3.39 7.50
N LEU A 151 -1.17 -4.37 7.25
CA LEU A 151 -2.27 -4.30 6.31
C LEU A 151 -3.55 -4.72 7.02
N PHE A 152 -4.63 -3.93 6.89
CA PHE A 152 -5.88 -4.12 7.62
C PHE A 152 -7.07 -3.94 6.69
N PHE A 153 -8.17 -4.64 7.01
CA PHE A 153 -9.44 -4.52 6.30
C PHE A 153 -10.57 -4.32 7.30
N GLU A 154 -11.36 -3.25 7.13
CA GLU A 154 -12.43 -2.88 8.04
C GLU A 154 -13.72 -2.55 7.26
N THR A 155 -14.81 -3.15 7.70
CA THR A 155 -16.18 -2.87 7.24
C THR A 155 -17.17 -3.23 8.34
N THR A 156 -18.38 -2.72 8.28
CA THR A 156 -19.46 -3.08 9.21
C THR A 156 -20.16 -4.37 8.81
N GLU A 157 -19.98 -4.85 7.57
CA GLU A 157 -20.56 -6.11 7.10
C GLU A 157 -19.68 -7.29 7.56
N ASN A 158 -20.22 -8.16 8.43
CA ASN A 158 -19.45 -9.19 9.13
C ASN A 158 -18.80 -10.22 8.20
N LYS A 159 -19.56 -10.73 7.21
CA LYS A 159 -19.06 -11.75 6.29
C LYS A 159 -17.92 -11.19 5.44
N LEU A 160 -18.11 -10.00 4.89
CA LEU A 160 -17.10 -9.30 4.10
C LEU A 160 -15.86 -8.98 4.93
N LYS A 161 -16.03 -8.56 6.19
CA LYS A 161 -14.93 -8.30 7.13
C LYS A 161 -14.09 -9.55 7.37
N GLU A 162 -14.72 -10.68 7.63
CA GLU A 162 -14.02 -11.95 7.85
C GLU A 162 -13.22 -12.35 6.61
N GLN A 163 -13.84 -12.34 5.43
CA GLN A 163 -13.19 -12.68 4.17
C GLN A 163 -12.01 -11.74 3.86
N GLY A 164 -12.25 -10.44 3.90
CA GLY A 164 -11.25 -9.43 3.61
C GLY A 164 -10.07 -9.45 4.58
N SER A 165 -10.33 -9.60 5.88
CA SER A 165 -9.27 -9.65 6.91
C SER A 165 -8.34 -10.85 6.71
N VAL A 166 -8.87 -12.04 6.43
CA VAL A 166 -8.03 -13.23 6.17
C VAL A 166 -7.11 -13.01 4.96
N LEU A 167 -7.64 -12.43 3.88
CA LEU A 167 -6.85 -12.15 2.67
C LEU A 167 -5.72 -11.16 2.96
N VAL A 168 -6.01 -10.04 3.63
CA VAL A 168 -5.00 -9.02 3.89
C VAL A 168 -3.96 -9.48 4.90
N ASP A 169 -4.33 -10.29 5.90
CA ASP A 169 -3.40 -10.87 6.88
C ASP A 169 -2.38 -11.78 6.19
N LEU A 170 -2.81 -12.67 5.28
CA LEU A 170 -1.92 -13.55 4.53
C LEU A 170 -0.99 -12.77 3.59
N LEU A 171 -1.55 -11.75 2.88
CA LEU A 171 -0.75 -10.87 2.02
C LEU A 171 0.27 -10.05 2.81
N ASP A 172 -0.08 -9.57 4.01
CA ASP A 172 0.84 -8.81 4.86
C ASP A 172 2.05 -9.63 5.29
N VAL A 173 1.87 -10.94 5.57
CA VAL A 173 2.99 -11.86 5.85
C VAL A 173 3.93 -11.99 4.64
N LEU A 174 3.39 -12.18 3.43
CA LEU A 174 4.18 -12.26 2.21
C LEU A 174 4.98 -10.96 1.99
N LEU A 175 4.30 -9.82 2.07
CA LEU A 175 4.92 -8.52 1.83
C LEU A 175 5.92 -8.12 2.92
N THR A 176 5.66 -8.48 4.19
CA THR A 176 6.59 -8.22 5.29
C THR A 176 7.93 -8.94 5.07
N ASN A 177 7.89 -10.14 4.49
CA ASN A 177 9.09 -10.94 4.20
C ASN A 177 9.75 -10.61 2.85
N ALA A 178 9.07 -9.86 1.97
CA ALA A 178 9.60 -9.49 0.67
C ALA A 178 10.74 -8.48 0.78
N THR A 179 11.80 -8.69 -0.01
CA THR A 179 12.91 -7.74 -0.15
C THR A 179 12.51 -6.52 -0.98
N ALA A 180 13.29 -5.43 -0.90
CA ALA A 180 13.05 -4.24 -1.71
C ALA A 180 12.98 -4.56 -3.21
N ARG A 181 13.89 -5.41 -3.72
CA ARG A 181 13.89 -5.82 -5.13
C ARG A 181 12.69 -6.66 -5.53
N GLN A 182 12.23 -7.54 -4.65
CA GLN A 182 10.97 -8.29 -4.86
C GLN A 182 9.76 -7.35 -4.85
N CYS A 183 9.73 -6.37 -3.94
CA CYS A 183 8.67 -5.36 -3.92
C CYS A 183 8.68 -4.50 -5.19
N GLU A 184 9.83 -4.18 -5.75
CA GLU A 184 9.97 -3.43 -7.00
C GLU A 184 9.39 -4.21 -8.18
N VAL A 185 9.73 -5.48 -8.34
CA VAL A 185 9.14 -6.34 -9.37
C VAL A 185 7.63 -6.48 -9.18
N LEU A 186 7.20 -6.72 -7.93
CA LEU A 186 5.78 -6.86 -7.60
C LEU A 186 5.00 -5.57 -7.88
N HIS A 187 5.58 -4.40 -7.60
CA HIS A 187 4.99 -3.09 -7.88
C HIS A 187 4.61 -2.96 -9.36
N TYR A 188 5.54 -3.26 -10.27
CA TYR A 188 5.27 -3.19 -11.70
C TYR A 188 4.29 -4.28 -12.18
N LYS A 189 4.33 -5.48 -11.60
CA LYS A 189 3.33 -6.52 -11.85
C LYS A 189 1.91 -6.05 -11.47
N LEU A 190 1.75 -5.43 -10.32
CA LEU A 190 0.48 -4.86 -9.84
C LEU A 190 -0.04 -3.74 -10.75
N LEU A 191 0.86 -2.97 -11.36
CA LEU A 191 0.57 -1.96 -12.37
C LEU A 191 0.27 -2.56 -13.76
N GLY A 192 0.34 -3.88 -13.94
CA GLY A 192 -0.01 -4.56 -15.18
C GLY A 192 1.15 -4.75 -16.18
N PHE A 193 2.38 -4.40 -15.83
CA PHE A 193 3.54 -4.60 -16.72
C PHE A 193 3.85 -6.08 -16.93
N THR A 194 4.22 -6.45 -18.14
CA THR A 194 4.73 -7.80 -18.45
C THR A 194 6.13 -8.00 -17.89
N GLU A 195 6.56 -9.25 -17.73
CA GLU A 195 7.94 -9.53 -17.27
C GLU A 195 9.01 -8.99 -18.24
N SER A 196 8.70 -8.91 -19.52
CA SER A 196 9.59 -8.30 -20.52
C SER A 196 9.72 -6.80 -20.31
N ASP A 197 8.61 -6.09 -20.08
CA ASP A 197 8.61 -4.65 -19.82
C ASP A 197 9.37 -4.33 -18.52
N ILE A 198 9.14 -5.14 -17.49
CA ILE A 198 9.84 -5.01 -16.20
C ILE A 198 11.35 -5.24 -16.37
N ALA A 199 11.74 -6.26 -17.13
CA ALA A 199 13.14 -6.57 -17.40
C ALA A 199 13.84 -5.41 -18.11
N GLN A 200 13.19 -4.82 -19.12
CA GLN A 200 13.70 -3.64 -19.82
C GLN A 200 13.80 -2.44 -18.87
N LYS A 201 12.74 -2.16 -18.09
CA LYS A 201 12.67 -1.03 -17.17
C LYS A 201 13.71 -1.09 -16.05
N LEU A 202 14.01 -2.28 -15.57
CA LEU A 202 14.98 -2.52 -14.48
C LEU A 202 16.39 -2.87 -14.96
N GLU A 203 16.61 -2.87 -16.26
CA GLU A 203 17.89 -3.21 -16.91
C GLU A 203 18.44 -4.58 -16.47
N VAL A 204 17.54 -5.58 -16.38
CA VAL A 204 17.88 -6.96 -16.03
C VAL A 204 17.35 -7.94 -17.07
N ASN A 205 17.74 -9.22 -16.97
CA ASN A 205 17.14 -10.24 -17.81
C ASN A 205 15.76 -10.70 -17.26
N GLN A 206 14.90 -11.21 -18.15
CA GLN A 206 13.56 -11.68 -17.79
C GLN A 206 13.59 -12.83 -16.76
N ALA A 207 14.63 -13.68 -16.79
CA ALA A 207 14.77 -14.77 -15.81
C ALA A 207 14.93 -14.25 -14.38
N ALA A 208 15.63 -13.12 -14.18
CA ALA A 208 15.75 -12.47 -12.88
C ALA A 208 14.40 -11.90 -12.41
N VAL A 209 13.61 -11.29 -13.31
CA VAL A 209 12.25 -10.84 -13.00
C VAL A 209 11.36 -12.00 -12.58
N ASN A 210 11.37 -13.11 -13.34
CA ASN A 210 10.62 -14.33 -13.02
C ASN A 210 11.04 -14.91 -11.66
N GLN A 211 12.35 -14.96 -11.35
CA GLN A 211 12.84 -15.41 -10.06
C GLN A 211 12.32 -14.56 -8.89
N HIS A 212 12.33 -13.22 -9.01
CA HIS A 212 11.84 -12.31 -7.98
C HIS A 212 10.31 -12.41 -7.83
N SER A 213 9.56 -12.48 -8.94
CA SER A 213 8.10 -12.59 -8.91
C SER A 213 7.64 -13.93 -8.30
N THR A 214 8.31 -15.03 -8.64
CA THR A 214 8.07 -16.35 -8.05
C THR A 214 8.38 -16.36 -6.56
N ALA A 215 9.54 -15.81 -6.16
CA ALA A 215 9.97 -15.80 -4.77
C ALA A 215 9.04 -14.96 -3.85
N VAL A 216 8.42 -13.89 -4.36
CA VAL A 216 7.42 -13.11 -3.61
C VAL A 216 6.01 -13.73 -3.63
N GLY A 217 5.80 -14.81 -4.40
CA GLY A 217 4.50 -15.50 -4.49
C GLY A 217 3.49 -14.80 -5.40
N TRP A 218 3.94 -14.21 -6.51
CA TRP A 218 3.08 -13.46 -7.43
C TRP A 218 1.80 -14.20 -7.82
N ASN A 219 1.89 -15.48 -8.17
CA ASN A 219 0.70 -16.26 -8.57
C ASN A 219 -0.37 -16.29 -7.46
N SER A 220 0.05 -16.44 -6.20
CA SER A 220 -0.88 -16.43 -5.06
C SER A 220 -1.47 -15.04 -4.84
N ILE A 221 -0.66 -13.99 -4.98
CA ILE A 221 -1.11 -12.59 -4.88
C ILE A 221 -2.12 -12.28 -5.99
N GLU A 222 -1.84 -12.66 -7.24
CA GLU A 222 -2.74 -12.44 -8.37
C GLU A 222 -4.08 -13.18 -8.19
N HIS A 223 -4.05 -14.44 -7.73
CA HIS A 223 -5.27 -15.19 -7.44
C HIS A 223 -6.07 -14.55 -6.30
N THR A 224 -5.39 -14.06 -5.26
CA THR A 224 -6.04 -13.35 -4.15
C THR A 224 -6.71 -12.07 -4.63
N LEU A 225 -6.06 -11.29 -5.51
CA LEU A 225 -6.66 -10.10 -6.11
C LEU A 225 -7.89 -10.44 -6.93
N LYS A 226 -7.81 -11.45 -7.82
CA LYS A 226 -8.96 -11.90 -8.62
C LYS A 226 -10.13 -12.39 -7.76
N TYR A 227 -9.86 -13.04 -6.63
CA TYR A 227 -10.89 -13.43 -5.68
C TYR A 227 -11.50 -12.22 -4.97
N TYR A 228 -10.65 -11.28 -4.50
CA TYR A 228 -11.11 -10.07 -3.84
C TYR A 228 -12.01 -9.21 -4.74
N GLU A 229 -11.66 -9.08 -6.03
CA GLU A 229 -12.44 -8.34 -7.03
C GLU A 229 -13.86 -8.94 -7.26
N GLN A 230 -14.10 -10.19 -6.85
CA GLN A 230 -15.38 -10.89 -6.96
C GLN A 230 -16.19 -10.89 -5.65
N LEU A 231 -15.68 -10.29 -4.57
CA LEU A 231 -16.43 -10.16 -3.32
C LEU A 231 -17.68 -9.28 -3.51
N GLU A 232 -18.70 -9.57 -2.76
CA GLU A 232 -19.94 -8.77 -2.70
C GLU A 232 -19.70 -7.59 -1.74
N PHE A 233 -19.48 -6.38 -2.28
CA PHE A 233 -19.22 -5.14 -1.55
C PHE A 233 -20.47 -4.31 -1.32
#